data_950b6b19a73f039f5b75dc8680dffd8d
#
_entry.id   950b6b19a73f039f5b75dc8680dffd8d
#
_cell.length_a   1.000
_cell.length_b   1.000
_cell.length_c   1.000
_cell.angle_alpha   90.00
_cell.angle_beta   90.00
_cell.angle_gamma   90.00
#
_symmetry.space_group_name_H-M   'P 1'
#
loop_
_entity.id
_entity.type
_entity.pdbx_description
1 polymer ?
#
loop_
_entity_poly.entity_id
_entity_poly.type
_entity_poly.pdbx_seq_one_letter_code
_entity_poly.pdbx_strand_id
1 'polypeptide(L)'
;MLEKLKKVEEKFDFISAELCKSEVVSDMELYKKYMQELKHLSPIVEKYREYKAAENNAEEAKGLLEESGADPELKELARAELEEAKENIERTQQELKVLLLPRDPNDDRNVIVEIRGGAGGEEAALFAGVLFRMYSMYGDTKGFKTEVLSANATELGGYKEISFMISGEGAYSRLKFESGVHRVQRVPETESMGRIHTSTVTVAVLPEAQEVDVEINPSDLQFDSYRPSGAGGQHVNKTESAIRITHIPTGTVVECQDERSQYKNKDRAMKILRSRILEAERRKQSAAIAGERRAQVGTGDRSERIRTYNYPQGRVTDHRIGLPLYRLEAILNGDLDELIDALITADTAEKLRSTDD
;
A
#
# COMPACT_ATOMS: atom_id res chain seq x y z
N MET A 1 11.46 19.58 12.44
CA MET A 1 12.07 18.77 11.38
C MET A 1 13.38 18.13 11.81
N LEU A 2 14.39 18.89 12.20
CA LEU A 2 15.74 18.38 12.56
C LEU A 2 15.78 17.34 13.68
N GLU A 3 14.97 17.48 14.74
CA GLU A 3 14.86 16.45 15.78
C GLU A 3 14.33 15.11 15.28
N LYS A 4 13.39 15.15 14.31
CA LYS A 4 12.90 13.91 13.69
C LYS A 4 13.99 13.25 12.85
N LEU A 5 14.74 14.03 12.07
CA LEU A 5 15.84 13.54 11.25
C LEU A 5 16.96 12.91 12.07
N LYS A 6 17.29 13.50 13.20
CA LYS A 6 18.27 12.94 14.13
C LYS A 6 17.84 11.57 14.67
N LYS A 7 16.57 11.43 15.06
CA LYS A 7 16.01 10.14 15.49
C LYS A 7 16.00 9.09 14.37
N VAL A 8 15.77 9.52 13.13
CA VAL A 8 15.84 8.65 11.95
C VAL A 8 17.25 8.15 11.72
N GLU A 9 18.26 9.02 11.84
CA GLU A 9 19.68 8.65 11.72
C GLU A 9 20.10 7.70 12.84
N GLU A 10 19.73 7.97 14.09
CA GLU A 10 20.01 7.09 15.24
C GLU A 10 19.38 5.70 15.03
N LYS A 11 18.16 5.65 14.50
CA LYS A 11 17.47 4.39 14.19
C LYS A 11 18.16 3.64 13.05
N PHE A 12 18.60 4.33 12.01
CA PHE A 12 19.33 3.75 10.89
C PHE A 12 20.64 3.12 11.36
N ASP A 13 21.41 3.83 12.17
CA ASP A 13 22.67 3.34 12.71
C ASP A 13 22.45 2.14 13.65
N PHE A 14 21.39 2.17 14.45
CA PHE A 14 20.99 1.04 15.29
C PHE A 14 20.66 -0.20 14.45
N ILE A 15 19.80 -0.08 13.44
CA ILE A 15 19.41 -1.20 12.57
C ILE A 15 20.62 -1.74 11.81
N SER A 16 21.50 -0.86 11.32
CA SER A 16 22.71 -1.25 10.63
C SER A 16 23.63 -2.07 11.53
N ALA A 17 23.74 -1.70 12.81
CA ALA A 17 24.51 -2.45 13.81
C ALA A 17 23.85 -3.80 14.16
N GLU A 18 22.51 -3.83 14.28
CA GLU A 18 21.77 -5.07 14.56
C GLU A 18 21.90 -6.09 13.42
N LEU A 19 21.88 -5.65 12.16
CA LEU A 19 22.06 -6.53 10.99
C LEU A 19 23.44 -7.21 10.94
N CYS A 20 24.44 -6.69 11.65
CA CYS A 20 25.76 -7.32 11.76
C CYS A 20 25.81 -8.42 12.83
N LYS A 21 24.75 -8.60 13.64
CA LYS A 21 24.73 -9.61 14.70
C LYS A 21 24.32 -10.97 14.15
N SER A 22 25.04 -12.02 14.57
CA SER A 22 24.77 -13.41 14.15
C SER A 22 23.36 -13.90 14.52
N GLU A 23 22.79 -13.40 15.60
CA GLU A 23 21.44 -13.73 16.07
C GLU A 23 20.38 -13.23 15.09
N VAL A 24 20.53 -12.01 14.58
CA VAL A 24 19.60 -11.42 13.60
C VAL A 24 19.75 -12.08 12.23
N VAL A 25 20.98 -12.41 11.81
CA VAL A 25 21.23 -13.11 10.53
C VAL A 25 20.64 -14.52 10.54
N SER A 26 20.52 -15.14 11.71
CA SER A 26 19.92 -16.48 11.86
C SER A 26 18.39 -16.46 11.83
N ASP A 27 17.76 -15.31 12.10
CA ASP A 27 16.32 -15.11 12.07
C ASP A 27 15.93 -14.44 10.75
N MET A 28 15.46 -15.23 9.79
CA MET A 28 15.10 -14.78 8.44
C MET A 28 14.00 -13.70 8.44
N GLU A 29 13.02 -13.78 9.35
CA GLU A 29 11.92 -12.81 9.40
C GLU A 29 12.38 -11.48 9.97
N LEU A 30 13.14 -11.51 11.05
CA LEU A 30 13.72 -10.33 11.68
C LEU A 30 14.73 -9.65 10.74
N TYR A 31 15.57 -10.44 10.07
CA TYR A 31 16.52 -9.94 9.07
C TYR A 31 15.80 -9.22 7.92
N LYS A 32 14.76 -9.85 7.34
CA LYS A 32 13.96 -9.26 6.26
C LYS A 32 13.30 -7.96 6.70
N LYS A 33 12.74 -7.93 7.90
CA LYS A 33 12.13 -6.74 8.48
C LYS A 33 13.13 -5.59 8.61
N TYR A 34 14.30 -5.84 9.16
CA TYR A 34 15.35 -4.83 9.32
C TYR A 34 15.90 -4.36 7.97
N MET A 35 16.09 -5.25 7.00
CA MET A 35 16.50 -4.88 5.65
C MET A 35 15.49 -3.96 4.95
N GLN A 36 14.18 -4.26 5.08
CA GLN A 36 13.14 -3.39 4.55
C GLN A 36 13.16 -2.01 5.23
N GLU A 37 13.29 -1.98 6.55
CA GLU A 37 13.34 -0.73 7.30
C GLU A 37 14.59 0.10 6.95
N LEU A 38 15.75 -0.54 6.84
CA LEU A 38 17.00 0.11 6.42
C LEU A 38 16.87 0.71 5.02
N LYS A 39 16.27 -0.03 4.07
CA LYS A 39 15.99 0.44 2.72
C LYS A 39 15.15 1.72 2.71
N HIS A 40 14.18 1.83 3.61
CA HIS A 40 13.33 3.01 3.73
C HIS A 40 14.06 4.19 4.38
N LEU A 41 14.95 3.94 5.34
CA LEU A 41 15.67 4.99 6.05
C LEU A 41 16.87 5.52 5.26
N SER A 42 17.52 4.68 4.43
CA SER A 42 18.72 5.05 3.66
C SER A 42 18.58 6.37 2.88
N PRO A 43 17.55 6.58 2.03
CA PRO A 43 17.46 7.82 1.26
C PRO A 43 17.26 9.06 2.14
N ILE A 44 16.58 8.91 3.29
CA ILE A 44 16.38 10.03 4.24
C ILE A 44 17.73 10.37 4.92
N VAL A 45 18.47 9.36 5.36
CA VAL A 45 19.76 9.56 6.06
C VAL A 45 20.82 10.09 5.11
N GLU A 46 20.87 9.61 3.86
CA GLU A 46 21.78 10.13 2.84
C GLU A 46 21.53 11.62 2.59
N LYS A 47 20.29 12.01 2.38
CA LYS A 47 19.92 13.41 2.18
C LYS A 47 20.14 14.27 3.43
N TYR A 48 19.96 13.73 4.61
CA TYR A 48 20.25 14.43 5.85
C TYR A 48 21.74 14.64 6.06
N ARG A 49 22.59 13.69 5.65
CA ARG A 49 24.04 13.85 5.67
C ARG A 49 24.52 14.87 4.65
N GLU A 50 23.93 14.92 3.45
CA GLU A 50 24.16 15.98 2.46
C GLU A 50 23.79 17.37 3.03
N TYR A 51 22.63 17.48 3.70
CA TYR A 51 22.19 18.69 4.35
C TYR A 51 23.19 19.18 5.43
N LYS A 52 23.63 18.27 6.31
CA LYS A 52 24.65 18.58 7.33
C LYS A 52 25.98 19.03 6.72
N ALA A 53 26.41 18.36 5.64
CA ALA A 53 27.64 18.75 4.95
C ALA A 53 27.51 20.17 4.36
N ALA A 54 26.37 20.50 3.77
CA ALA A 54 26.11 21.85 3.26
C ALA A 54 26.03 22.91 4.38
N GLU A 55 25.46 22.59 5.57
CA GLU A 55 25.49 23.47 6.73
C GLU A 55 26.92 23.72 7.22
N ASN A 56 27.73 22.68 7.34
CA ASN A 56 29.13 22.80 7.75
C ASN A 56 29.95 23.66 6.76
N ASN A 57 29.75 23.41 5.44
CA ASN A 57 30.43 24.22 4.41
C ASN A 57 30.01 25.69 4.49
N ALA A 58 28.72 25.97 4.75
CA ALA A 58 28.25 27.34 4.92
C ALA A 58 28.83 28.01 6.18
N GLU A 59 29.00 27.27 7.28
CA GLU A 59 29.64 27.78 8.49
C GLU A 59 31.15 28.04 8.30
N GLU A 60 31.86 27.13 7.63
CA GLU A 60 33.27 27.27 7.29
C GLU A 60 33.49 28.49 6.36
N ALA A 61 32.69 28.63 5.31
CA ALA A 61 32.78 29.78 4.41
C ALA A 61 32.47 31.12 5.12
N LYS A 62 31.51 31.15 6.05
CA LYS A 62 31.25 32.31 6.90
C LYS A 62 32.43 32.67 7.79
N GLY A 63 33.01 31.65 8.43
CA GLY A 63 34.21 31.82 9.27
C GLY A 63 35.36 32.48 8.51
N LEU A 64 35.63 32.01 7.29
CA LEU A 64 36.67 32.59 6.41
C LEU A 64 36.36 34.04 6.00
N LEU A 65 35.10 34.40 5.83
CA LEU A 65 34.70 35.77 5.50
C LEU A 65 34.86 36.74 6.69
N GLU A 66 34.72 36.25 7.92
CA GLU A 66 34.82 37.02 9.15
C GLU A 66 36.29 37.20 9.60
N GLU A 67 37.23 36.42 9.08
CA GLU A 67 38.64 36.51 9.42
C GLU A 67 39.24 37.86 8.95
N SER A 68 39.72 38.64 9.95
CA SER A 68 40.32 39.92 9.70
C SER A 68 41.73 39.75 9.13
N GLY A 69 41.86 39.89 7.79
CA GLY A 69 43.19 39.78 7.11
C GLY A 69 43.23 38.75 5.98
N ALA A 70 42.14 38.08 5.68
CA ALA A 70 42.05 37.12 4.56
C ALA A 70 42.26 37.83 3.21
N ASP A 71 42.96 37.16 2.31
CA ASP A 71 43.26 37.59 0.95
C ASP A 71 41.94 37.89 0.18
N PRO A 72 41.82 38.98 -0.62
CA PRO A 72 40.66 39.28 -1.43
C PRO A 72 40.20 38.15 -2.31
N GLU A 73 41.11 37.36 -2.92
CA GLU A 73 40.80 36.18 -3.72
C GLU A 73 40.15 35.08 -2.86
N LEU A 74 40.65 34.85 -1.66
CA LEU A 74 40.09 33.88 -0.73
C LEU A 74 38.69 34.27 -0.26
N LYS A 75 38.44 35.57 -0.06
CA LYS A 75 37.08 36.08 0.26
C LYS A 75 36.10 35.95 -0.89
N GLU A 76 36.54 36.07 -2.13
CA GLU A 76 35.68 35.88 -3.29
C GLU A 76 35.30 34.42 -3.44
N LEU A 77 36.26 33.51 -3.28
CA LEU A 77 36.01 32.06 -3.25
C LEU A 77 35.05 31.67 -2.13
N ALA A 78 35.28 32.12 -0.91
CA ALA A 78 34.42 31.84 0.25
C ALA A 78 32.99 32.40 0.06
N ARG A 79 32.78 33.49 -0.69
CA ARG A 79 31.46 33.99 -1.04
C ARG A 79 30.77 33.06 -2.04
N ALA A 80 31.48 32.56 -3.05
CA ALA A 80 30.94 31.63 -4.02
C ALA A 80 30.56 30.31 -3.34
N GLU A 81 31.41 29.78 -2.48
CA GLU A 81 31.11 28.58 -1.68
C GLU A 81 29.93 28.76 -0.76
N LEU A 82 29.80 29.94 -0.12
CA LEU A 82 28.65 30.25 0.73
C LEU A 82 27.32 30.27 -0.05
N GLU A 83 27.31 30.84 -1.26
CA GLU A 83 26.11 30.85 -2.09
C GLU A 83 25.75 29.45 -2.58
N GLU A 84 26.71 28.66 -3.02
CA GLU A 84 26.50 27.26 -3.40
C GLU A 84 25.99 26.40 -2.23
N ALA A 85 26.58 26.59 -1.03
CA ALA A 85 26.13 25.90 0.17
C ALA A 85 24.69 26.28 0.56
N LYS A 86 24.29 27.55 0.41
CA LYS A 86 22.91 27.98 0.67
C LYS A 86 21.91 27.34 -0.31
N GLU A 87 22.24 27.32 -1.60
CA GLU A 87 21.40 26.66 -2.61
C GLU A 87 21.25 25.14 -2.30
N ASN A 88 22.34 24.50 -1.90
CA ASN A 88 22.33 23.09 -1.50
C ASN A 88 21.50 22.86 -0.23
N ILE A 89 21.58 23.72 0.76
CA ILE A 89 20.75 23.68 1.98
C ILE A 89 19.27 23.76 1.61
N GLU A 90 18.90 24.74 0.78
CA GLU A 90 17.50 24.97 0.40
C GLU A 90 16.93 23.77 -0.40
N ARG A 91 17.70 23.26 -1.36
CA ARG A 91 17.35 22.09 -2.15
C ARG A 91 17.19 20.84 -1.29
N THR A 92 18.20 20.52 -0.48
CA THR A 92 18.16 19.30 0.37
C THR A 92 17.08 19.40 1.44
N GLN A 93 16.78 20.59 1.95
CA GLN A 93 15.69 20.82 2.88
C GLN A 93 14.31 20.53 2.26
N GLN A 94 14.09 20.91 1.01
CA GLN A 94 12.86 20.60 0.29
C GLN A 94 12.74 19.10 0.00
N GLU A 95 13.82 18.47 -0.47
CA GLU A 95 13.86 17.02 -0.69
C GLU A 95 13.58 16.22 0.60
N LEU A 96 14.16 16.66 1.73
CA LEU A 96 13.92 16.05 3.04
C LEU A 96 12.46 16.21 3.50
N LYS A 97 11.81 17.35 3.22
CA LYS A 97 10.38 17.51 3.52
C LYS A 97 9.54 16.48 2.78
N VAL A 98 9.84 16.20 1.51
CA VAL A 98 9.17 15.18 0.71
C VAL A 98 9.43 13.77 1.25
N LEU A 99 10.69 13.46 1.58
CA LEU A 99 11.08 12.15 2.11
C LEU A 99 10.50 11.84 3.50
N LEU A 100 10.19 12.88 4.29
CA LEU A 100 9.59 12.74 5.62
C LEU A 100 8.06 12.63 5.59
N LEU A 101 7.42 12.76 4.42
CA LEU A 101 5.99 12.53 4.31
C LEU A 101 5.63 11.10 4.72
N PRO A 102 4.50 10.91 5.40
CA PRO A 102 4.06 9.59 5.78
C PRO A 102 3.83 8.74 4.53
N ARG A 103 4.57 7.64 4.43
CA ARG A 103 4.39 6.64 3.37
C ARG A 103 3.20 5.74 3.71
N ASP A 104 2.51 5.30 2.69
CA ASP A 104 1.51 4.26 2.85
C ASP A 104 2.21 2.92 3.16
N PRO A 105 1.89 2.25 4.27
CA PRO A 105 2.50 0.96 4.62
C PRO A 105 2.25 -0.14 3.57
N ASN A 106 1.31 0.10 2.65
CA ASN A 106 0.99 -0.83 1.57
C ASN A 106 1.82 -0.61 0.31
N ASP A 107 2.59 0.49 0.22
CA ASP A 107 3.29 0.87 -1.01
C ASP A 107 4.26 -0.21 -1.56
N ASP A 108 4.85 -1.02 -0.69
CA ASP A 108 5.76 -2.11 -1.08
C ASP A 108 5.06 -3.45 -1.36
N ARG A 109 3.73 -3.50 -1.22
CA ARG A 109 2.96 -4.74 -1.43
C ARG A 109 2.70 -5.00 -2.91
N ASN A 110 2.42 -6.26 -3.20
CA ASN A 110 1.77 -6.64 -4.44
C ASN A 110 0.37 -6.03 -4.50
N VAL A 111 -0.15 -5.89 -5.69
CA VAL A 111 -1.45 -5.27 -5.91
C VAL A 111 -2.42 -6.24 -6.59
N ILE A 112 -3.65 -6.25 -6.11
CA ILE A 112 -4.78 -6.92 -6.74
C ILE A 112 -5.62 -5.86 -7.46
N VAL A 113 -5.76 -6.01 -8.77
CA VAL A 113 -6.57 -5.13 -9.60
C VAL A 113 -7.83 -5.88 -10.02
N GLU A 114 -8.98 -5.29 -9.72
CA GLU A 114 -10.29 -5.81 -10.13
C GLU A 114 -10.94 -4.85 -11.11
N ILE A 115 -11.27 -5.33 -12.29
CA ILE A 115 -11.89 -4.54 -13.35
C ILE A 115 -13.29 -5.10 -13.60
N ARG A 116 -14.31 -4.25 -13.56
CA ARG A 116 -15.71 -4.62 -13.83
C ARG A 116 -16.31 -3.69 -14.87
N GLY A 117 -17.03 -4.27 -15.84
CA GLY A 117 -17.87 -3.51 -16.74
C GLY A 117 -18.95 -2.76 -15.96
N GLY A 118 -19.04 -1.44 -16.18
CA GLY A 118 -20.08 -0.57 -15.62
C GLY A 118 -21.23 -0.34 -16.63
N ALA A 119 -21.57 0.94 -16.82
CA ALA A 119 -22.61 1.32 -17.79
C ALA A 119 -22.07 1.17 -19.23
N GLY A 120 -22.76 0.42 -20.09
CA GLY A 120 -22.40 0.24 -21.50
C GLY A 120 -22.53 -1.19 -22.03
N GLY A 121 -22.90 -2.16 -21.17
CA GLY A 121 -23.12 -3.55 -21.59
C GLY A 121 -21.87 -4.20 -22.18
N GLU A 122 -21.96 -4.81 -23.36
CA GLU A 122 -20.87 -5.49 -24.04
C GLU A 122 -19.67 -4.58 -24.33
N GLU A 123 -19.90 -3.31 -24.66
CA GLU A 123 -18.82 -2.34 -24.89
C GLU A 123 -18.00 -2.08 -23.61
N ALA A 124 -18.66 -2.03 -22.46
CA ALA A 124 -17.96 -1.92 -21.18
C ALA A 124 -17.10 -3.17 -20.90
N ALA A 125 -17.60 -4.35 -21.25
CA ALA A 125 -16.87 -5.59 -21.10
C ALA A 125 -15.65 -5.67 -22.03
N LEU A 126 -15.78 -5.23 -23.29
CA LEU A 126 -14.67 -5.13 -24.23
C LEU A 126 -13.61 -4.13 -23.72
N PHE A 127 -14.05 -2.98 -23.20
CA PHE A 127 -13.11 -2.00 -22.66
C PHE A 127 -12.42 -2.48 -21.37
N ALA A 128 -13.07 -3.29 -20.56
CA ALA A 128 -12.41 -3.96 -19.43
C ALA A 128 -11.25 -4.85 -19.89
N GLY A 129 -11.40 -5.54 -21.02
CA GLY A 129 -10.30 -6.28 -21.66
C GLY A 129 -9.14 -5.40 -22.12
N VAL A 130 -9.45 -4.22 -22.66
CA VAL A 130 -8.44 -3.24 -23.07
C VAL A 130 -7.66 -2.73 -21.85
N LEU A 131 -8.33 -2.40 -20.74
CA LEU A 131 -7.68 -1.97 -19.50
C LEU A 131 -6.82 -3.07 -18.88
N PHE A 132 -7.30 -4.31 -18.88
CA PHE A 132 -6.50 -5.44 -18.41
C PHE A 132 -5.20 -5.58 -19.20
N ARG A 133 -5.29 -5.52 -20.54
CA ARG A 133 -4.12 -5.54 -21.41
C ARG A 133 -3.18 -4.36 -21.10
N MET A 134 -3.69 -3.16 -20.96
CA MET A 134 -2.92 -1.95 -20.63
C MET A 134 -2.12 -2.12 -19.35
N TYR A 135 -2.74 -2.59 -18.27
CA TYR A 135 -2.03 -2.81 -17.01
C TYR A 135 -1.06 -3.98 -17.06
N SER A 136 -1.36 -5.04 -17.81
CA SER A 136 -0.42 -6.15 -17.99
C SER A 136 0.83 -5.70 -18.74
N MET A 137 0.69 -4.94 -19.83
CA MET A 137 1.82 -4.40 -20.58
C MET A 137 2.63 -3.39 -19.76
N TYR A 138 1.97 -2.58 -18.93
CA TYR A 138 2.66 -1.71 -17.97
C TYR A 138 3.46 -2.53 -16.97
N GLY A 139 2.87 -3.58 -16.42
CA GLY A 139 3.54 -4.51 -15.52
C GLY A 139 4.80 -5.13 -16.16
N ASP A 140 4.67 -5.62 -17.37
CA ASP A 140 5.80 -6.20 -18.13
C ASP A 140 6.92 -5.18 -18.33
N THR A 141 6.59 -3.93 -18.67
CA THR A 141 7.57 -2.85 -18.87
C THR A 141 8.33 -2.52 -17.58
N LYS A 142 7.67 -2.66 -16.41
CA LYS A 142 8.28 -2.43 -15.08
C LYS A 142 8.96 -3.68 -14.51
N GLY A 143 8.91 -4.81 -15.21
CA GLY A 143 9.43 -6.08 -14.72
C GLY A 143 8.55 -6.71 -13.62
N PHE A 144 7.30 -6.31 -13.52
CA PHE A 144 6.32 -6.91 -12.62
C PHE A 144 5.73 -8.18 -13.25
N LYS A 145 5.34 -9.12 -12.40
CA LYS A 145 4.66 -10.35 -12.84
C LYS A 145 3.16 -10.19 -12.72
N THR A 146 2.43 -10.43 -13.80
CA THR A 146 0.97 -10.42 -13.81
C THR A 146 0.41 -11.84 -13.76
N GLU A 147 -0.55 -12.09 -12.86
CA GLU A 147 -1.22 -13.38 -12.68
C GLU A 147 -2.73 -13.18 -12.58
N VAL A 148 -3.50 -13.86 -13.44
CA VAL A 148 -4.96 -13.80 -13.41
C VAL A 148 -5.49 -14.67 -12.29
N LEU A 149 -6.25 -14.08 -11.36
CA LEU A 149 -6.88 -14.77 -10.24
C LEU A 149 -8.27 -15.29 -10.59
N SER A 150 -9.06 -14.48 -11.29
CA SER A 150 -10.43 -14.81 -11.70
C SER A 150 -10.81 -14.02 -12.93
N ALA A 151 -11.53 -14.63 -13.88
CA ALA A 151 -12.00 -13.97 -15.07
C ALA A 151 -13.39 -14.48 -15.45
N ASN A 152 -14.31 -13.54 -15.73
CA ASN A 152 -15.63 -13.80 -16.30
C ASN A 152 -15.67 -13.19 -17.70
N ALA A 153 -15.22 -13.97 -18.68
CA ALA A 153 -15.13 -13.55 -20.08
C ALA A 153 -16.51 -13.49 -20.75
N THR A 154 -16.65 -12.62 -21.76
CA THR A 154 -17.82 -12.56 -22.64
C THR A 154 -17.54 -13.28 -23.97
N GLU A 155 -18.60 -13.60 -24.71
CA GLU A 155 -18.49 -14.27 -26.03
C GLU A 155 -17.72 -13.42 -27.05
N LEU A 156 -17.71 -12.10 -26.91
CA LEU A 156 -17.03 -11.16 -27.80
C LEU A 156 -15.58 -10.87 -27.37
N GLY A 157 -15.00 -11.62 -26.43
CA GLY A 157 -13.61 -11.48 -26.00
C GLY A 157 -13.34 -10.38 -24.96
N GLY A 158 -14.38 -9.80 -24.37
CA GLY A 158 -14.28 -8.88 -23.23
C GLY A 158 -14.42 -9.61 -21.89
N TYR A 159 -14.43 -8.83 -20.79
CA TYR A 159 -14.64 -9.34 -19.44
C TYR A 159 -15.78 -8.58 -18.75
N LYS A 160 -16.78 -9.32 -18.23
CA LYS A 160 -17.75 -8.74 -17.29
C LYS A 160 -17.05 -8.34 -16.00
N GLU A 161 -16.13 -9.19 -15.58
CA GLU A 161 -15.27 -8.99 -14.42
C GLU A 161 -13.97 -9.74 -14.64
N ILE A 162 -12.86 -9.12 -14.28
CA ILE A 162 -11.53 -9.76 -14.23
C ILE A 162 -10.79 -9.26 -13.00
N SER A 163 -10.17 -10.18 -12.27
CA SER A 163 -9.31 -9.91 -11.13
C SER A 163 -7.95 -10.55 -11.40
N PHE A 164 -6.89 -9.79 -11.19
CA PHE A 164 -5.52 -10.22 -11.41
C PHE A 164 -4.59 -9.56 -10.41
N MET A 165 -3.49 -10.23 -10.11
CA MET A 165 -2.44 -9.75 -9.25
C MET A 165 -1.26 -9.25 -10.08
N ILE A 166 -0.71 -8.11 -9.70
CA ILE A 166 0.57 -7.61 -10.22
C ILE A 166 1.55 -7.63 -9.07
N SER A 167 2.58 -8.48 -9.20
CA SER A 167 3.58 -8.71 -8.17
C SER A 167 4.89 -8.05 -8.58
N GLY A 168 5.43 -7.25 -7.69
CA GLY A 168 6.69 -6.56 -7.87
C GLY A 168 6.87 -5.46 -6.83
N GLU A 169 8.13 -5.08 -6.64
CA GLU A 169 8.45 -4.04 -5.67
C GLU A 169 7.85 -2.69 -6.08
N GLY A 170 7.05 -2.10 -5.19
CA GLY A 170 6.39 -0.83 -5.47
C GLY A 170 5.20 -0.91 -6.43
N ALA A 171 4.69 -2.10 -6.75
CA ALA A 171 3.56 -2.26 -7.66
C ALA A 171 2.31 -1.53 -7.16
N TYR A 172 1.99 -1.65 -5.86
CA TYR A 172 0.87 -0.94 -5.27
C TYR A 172 1.07 0.57 -5.28
N SER A 173 2.25 1.08 -4.96
CA SER A 173 2.55 2.52 -4.91
C SER A 173 2.31 3.21 -6.27
N ARG A 174 2.55 2.51 -7.38
CA ARG A 174 2.32 3.01 -8.73
C ARG A 174 0.86 2.92 -9.15
N LEU A 175 0.20 1.79 -8.86
CA LEU A 175 -1.13 1.50 -9.38
C LEU A 175 -2.28 1.96 -8.47
N LYS A 176 -2.04 2.33 -7.21
CA LYS A 176 -3.08 2.80 -6.28
C LYS A 176 -3.91 3.98 -6.82
N PHE A 177 -3.33 4.79 -7.69
CA PHE A 177 -4.01 5.91 -8.34
C PHE A 177 -4.92 5.51 -9.49
N GLU A 178 -4.92 4.24 -9.90
CA GLU A 178 -5.77 3.73 -10.99
C GLU A 178 -7.18 3.33 -10.52
N SER A 179 -7.45 3.37 -9.22
CA SER A 179 -8.75 3.05 -8.65
C SER A 179 -9.80 4.11 -8.99
N GLY A 180 -10.97 3.68 -9.44
CA GLY A 180 -12.10 4.55 -9.76
C GLY A 180 -12.84 4.17 -11.04
N VAL A 181 -13.60 5.13 -11.57
CA VAL A 181 -14.41 4.95 -12.79
C VAL A 181 -13.67 5.45 -14.01
N HIS A 182 -13.39 4.55 -14.96
CA HIS A 182 -12.77 4.83 -16.24
C HIS A 182 -13.84 4.94 -17.32
N ARG A 183 -13.87 6.04 -18.03
CA ARG A 183 -14.85 6.32 -19.08
C ARG A 183 -14.24 6.23 -20.46
N VAL A 184 -14.85 5.48 -21.36
CA VAL A 184 -14.44 5.39 -22.77
C VAL A 184 -15.48 6.06 -23.67
N GLN A 185 -14.99 6.76 -24.68
CA GLN A 185 -15.76 7.37 -25.76
C GLN A 185 -15.20 6.89 -27.08
N ARG A 186 -15.89 5.94 -27.71
CA ARG A 186 -15.54 5.41 -29.05
C ARG A 186 -16.79 4.89 -29.74
N VAL A 187 -16.67 4.64 -31.04
CA VAL A 187 -17.67 3.84 -31.78
C VAL A 187 -17.43 2.39 -31.43
N PRO A 188 -18.39 1.69 -30.77
CA PRO A 188 -18.22 0.28 -30.45
C PRO A 188 -18.10 -0.58 -31.69
N GLU A 189 -17.40 -1.71 -31.59
CA GLU A 189 -17.33 -2.70 -32.68
C GLU A 189 -18.72 -3.31 -33.01
N THR A 190 -19.64 -3.25 -32.03
CA THR A 190 -21.03 -3.72 -32.15
C THR A 190 -21.98 -2.68 -32.73
N GLU A 191 -21.51 -1.45 -33.01
CA GLU A 191 -22.34 -0.35 -33.51
C GLU A 191 -22.26 -0.23 -35.02
N SER A 192 -23.38 -0.47 -35.69
CA SER A 192 -23.47 -0.46 -37.16
C SER A 192 -23.61 0.93 -37.78
N MET A 193 -24.08 1.93 -37.01
CA MET A 193 -24.38 3.29 -37.50
C MET A 193 -23.28 4.32 -37.22
N GLY A 194 -22.11 3.92 -36.71
CA GLY A 194 -20.98 4.78 -36.44
C GLY A 194 -21.18 5.80 -35.31
N ARG A 195 -22.13 5.58 -34.42
CA ARG A 195 -22.40 6.49 -33.29
C ARG A 195 -21.35 6.31 -32.18
N ILE A 196 -20.86 7.41 -31.66
CA ILE A 196 -19.99 7.39 -30.49
C ILE A 196 -20.79 7.04 -29.26
N HIS A 197 -20.43 5.94 -28.61
CA HIS A 197 -20.98 5.57 -27.31
C HIS A 197 -20.05 5.97 -26.17
N THR A 198 -20.65 6.16 -25.00
CA THR A 198 -19.93 6.42 -23.76
C THR A 198 -20.18 5.27 -22.81
N SER A 199 -19.15 4.50 -22.53
CA SER A 199 -19.20 3.38 -21.59
C SER A 199 -18.30 3.60 -20.40
N THR A 200 -18.54 2.90 -19.30
CA THR A 200 -17.73 3.00 -18.08
C THR A 200 -17.27 1.63 -17.62
N VAL A 201 -16.12 1.61 -17.03
CA VAL A 201 -15.52 0.47 -16.35
C VAL A 201 -15.04 0.93 -14.98
N THR A 202 -15.27 0.13 -13.97
CA THR A 202 -14.80 0.39 -12.62
C THR A 202 -13.53 -0.41 -12.36
N VAL A 203 -12.55 0.22 -11.78
CA VAL A 203 -11.28 -0.38 -11.38
C VAL A 203 -11.13 -0.24 -9.87
N ALA A 204 -10.97 -1.36 -9.18
CA ALA A 204 -10.56 -1.37 -7.78
C ALA A 204 -9.11 -1.83 -7.69
N VAL A 205 -8.32 -1.16 -6.88
CA VAL A 205 -6.90 -1.43 -6.67
C VAL A 205 -6.69 -1.65 -5.18
N LEU A 206 -6.38 -2.88 -4.82
CA LEU A 206 -6.28 -3.31 -3.43
C LEU A 206 -4.87 -3.87 -3.16
N PRO A 207 -4.27 -3.59 -1.99
CA PRO A 207 -3.03 -4.25 -1.63
C PRO A 207 -3.29 -5.73 -1.39
N GLU A 208 -2.31 -6.59 -1.70
CA GLU A 208 -2.37 -8.00 -1.36
C GLU A 208 -2.57 -8.17 0.15
N ALA A 209 -3.57 -8.96 0.54
CA ALA A 209 -3.86 -9.21 1.94
C ALA A 209 -2.75 -10.04 2.58
N GLN A 210 -2.28 -9.62 3.75
CA GLN A 210 -1.38 -10.44 4.55
C GLN A 210 -2.16 -11.57 5.23
N GLU A 211 -1.52 -12.72 5.41
CA GLU A 211 -2.09 -13.79 6.22
C GLU A 211 -2.30 -13.27 7.65
N VAL A 212 -3.50 -13.54 8.16
CA VAL A 212 -3.83 -13.21 9.54
C VAL A 212 -3.27 -14.33 10.41
N ASP A 213 -2.23 -14.03 11.15
CA ASP A 213 -1.75 -14.90 12.21
C ASP A 213 -2.29 -14.43 13.56
N VAL A 214 -2.73 -15.38 14.38
CA VAL A 214 -3.32 -15.10 15.70
C VAL A 214 -2.44 -15.68 16.78
N GLU A 215 -1.69 -14.82 17.44
CA GLU A 215 -1.01 -15.14 18.67
C GLU A 215 -1.95 -14.90 19.85
N ILE A 216 -2.22 -15.96 20.62
CA ILE A 216 -3.03 -15.88 21.85
C ILE A 216 -2.07 -15.83 23.03
N ASN A 217 -2.04 -14.68 23.70
CA ASN A 217 -1.25 -14.55 24.92
C ASN A 217 -1.95 -15.29 26.06
N PRO A 218 -1.27 -16.20 26.78
CA PRO A 218 -1.85 -16.91 27.91
C PRO A 218 -2.39 -16.00 29.04
N SER A 219 -1.84 -14.78 29.20
CA SER A 219 -2.32 -13.79 30.18
C SER A 219 -3.70 -13.22 29.87
N ASP A 220 -4.12 -13.30 28.60
CA ASP A 220 -5.40 -12.79 28.12
C ASP A 220 -6.53 -13.82 28.22
N LEU A 221 -6.22 -14.99 28.79
CA LEU A 221 -7.14 -16.10 28.93
C LEU A 221 -7.57 -16.29 30.38
N GLN A 222 -8.88 -16.29 30.60
CA GLN A 222 -9.49 -16.73 31.85
C GLN A 222 -9.99 -18.16 31.68
N PHE A 223 -9.61 -19.04 32.62
CA PHE A 223 -9.99 -20.45 32.63
C PHE A 223 -10.91 -20.70 33.83
N ASP A 224 -12.10 -21.21 33.55
CA ASP A 224 -13.05 -21.64 34.55
C ASP A 224 -13.35 -23.14 34.39
N SER A 225 -13.24 -23.90 35.46
CA SER A 225 -13.65 -25.31 35.45
C SER A 225 -15.04 -25.43 36.13
N TYR A 226 -15.87 -26.29 35.53
CA TYR A 226 -17.19 -26.53 36.07
C TYR A 226 -17.62 -27.99 35.86
N ARG A 227 -18.69 -28.40 36.51
CA ARG A 227 -19.24 -29.74 36.37
C ARG A 227 -20.04 -29.85 35.10
N PRO A 228 -19.71 -30.85 34.21
CA PRO A 228 -20.44 -31.01 32.96
C PRO A 228 -21.92 -31.31 33.24
N SER A 229 -22.80 -30.77 32.40
CA SER A 229 -24.24 -31.04 32.45
C SER A 229 -24.60 -32.11 31.41
N GLY A 230 -25.47 -33.06 31.82
CA GLY A 230 -25.96 -34.09 30.89
C GLY A 230 -26.25 -35.43 31.57
N ALA A 231 -26.83 -36.38 30.81
CA ALA A 231 -27.08 -37.74 31.27
C ALA A 231 -25.77 -38.47 31.48
N GLY A 232 -25.36 -38.69 32.73
CA GLY A 232 -24.12 -39.39 33.08
C GLY A 232 -24.18 -40.01 34.48
N GLY A 233 -23.26 -40.96 34.71
CA GLY A 233 -23.11 -41.67 35.99
C GLY A 233 -22.38 -40.83 37.06
N GLN A 234 -21.97 -41.47 38.15
CA GLN A 234 -21.31 -40.87 39.33
C GLN A 234 -20.09 -39.94 38.97
N HIS A 235 -19.39 -40.21 37.86
CA HIS A 235 -18.22 -39.45 37.42
C HIS A 235 -18.60 -38.03 36.94
N VAL A 236 -19.68 -37.91 36.16
CA VAL A 236 -20.16 -36.61 35.61
C VAL A 236 -20.61 -35.67 36.72
N ASN A 237 -21.22 -36.24 37.80
CA ASN A 237 -21.76 -35.45 38.88
C ASN A 237 -20.73 -35.04 39.98
N LYS A 238 -19.53 -35.69 39.97
CA LYS A 238 -18.51 -35.44 41.02
C LYS A 238 -17.26 -34.71 40.51
N THR A 239 -16.95 -34.77 39.22
CA THR A 239 -15.69 -34.27 38.68
C THR A 239 -15.91 -32.99 37.83
N GLU A 240 -15.14 -31.95 38.05
CA GLU A 240 -15.17 -30.70 37.32
C GLU A 240 -14.28 -30.85 36.06
N SER A 241 -14.74 -31.65 35.11
CA SER A 241 -14.01 -31.92 33.86
C SER A 241 -14.34 -30.96 32.72
N ALA A 242 -15.43 -30.21 32.80
CA ALA A 242 -15.78 -29.20 31.80
C ALA A 242 -14.95 -27.93 31.99
N ILE A 243 -14.56 -27.33 30.89
CA ILE A 243 -13.77 -26.09 30.85
C ILE A 243 -14.47 -25.04 30.04
N ARG A 244 -14.47 -23.82 30.59
CA ARG A 244 -14.81 -22.57 29.91
C ARG A 244 -13.54 -21.74 29.79
N ILE A 245 -13.23 -21.28 28.57
CA ILE A 245 -12.14 -20.37 28.30
C ILE A 245 -12.74 -19.06 27.78
N THR A 246 -12.41 -17.97 28.45
CA THR A 246 -12.80 -16.63 28.03
C THR A 246 -11.55 -15.88 27.57
N HIS A 247 -11.54 -15.41 26.34
CA HIS A 247 -10.51 -14.50 25.85
C HIS A 247 -10.92 -13.07 26.19
N ILE A 248 -10.24 -12.46 27.15
CA ILE A 248 -10.61 -11.17 27.75
C ILE A 248 -10.70 -10.04 26.71
N PRO A 249 -9.70 -9.85 25.78
CA PRO A 249 -9.73 -8.73 24.84
C PRO A 249 -10.89 -8.78 23.84
N THR A 250 -11.29 -9.98 23.39
CA THR A 250 -12.37 -10.14 22.40
C THR A 250 -13.72 -10.52 23.00
N GLY A 251 -13.76 -10.87 24.29
CA GLY A 251 -14.96 -11.40 24.94
C GLY A 251 -15.41 -12.76 24.40
N THR A 252 -14.58 -13.45 23.61
CA THR A 252 -14.93 -14.76 23.03
C THR A 252 -14.90 -15.83 24.09
N VAL A 253 -16.01 -16.53 24.26
CA VAL A 253 -16.14 -17.63 25.21
C VAL A 253 -16.26 -18.97 24.48
N VAL A 254 -15.51 -19.95 24.94
CA VAL A 254 -15.56 -21.34 24.46
C VAL A 254 -15.72 -22.29 25.62
N GLU A 255 -16.69 -23.19 25.53
CA GLU A 255 -16.95 -24.25 26.48
C GLU A 255 -16.70 -25.61 25.84
N CYS A 256 -16.08 -26.50 26.59
CA CYS A 256 -15.84 -27.88 26.15
C CYS A 256 -16.06 -28.84 27.32
N GLN A 257 -16.93 -29.84 27.10
CA GLN A 257 -17.28 -30.88 28.11
C GLN A 257 -17.34 -32.29 27.51
N ASP A 258 -16.77 -32.47 26.28
CA ASP A 258 -16.93 -33.68 25.49
C ASP A 258 -16.15 -34.88 26.06
N GLU A 259 -15.03 -34.60 26.71
CA GLU A 259 -14.11 -35.61 27.21
C GLU A 259 -14.18 -35.76 28.74
N ARG A 260 -13.86 -36.93 29.26
CA ARG A 260 -13.76 -37.15 30.71
C ARG A 260 -12.55 -36.49 31.35
N SER A 261 -11.54 -36.12 30.55
CA SER A 261 -10.29 -35.51 31.00
C SER A 261 -10.37 -33.98 30.84
N GLN A 262 -10.18 -33.25 31.94
CA GLN A 262 -10.10 -31.80 31.95
C GLN A 262 -9.02 -31.25 31.01
N TYR A 263 -7.84 -31.90 30.95
CA TYR A 263 -6.74 -31.49 30.05
C TYR A 263 -7.10 -31.63 28.58
N LYS A 264 -7.80 -32.71 28.19
CA LYS A 264 -8.25 -32.89 26.81
C LYS A 264 -9.31 -31.87 26.44
N ASN A 265 -10.23 -31.54 27.36
CA ASN A 265 -11.21 -30.49 27.16
C ASN A 265 -10.54 -29.13 27.03
N LYS A 266 -9.49 -28.83 27.82
CA LYS A 266 -8.70 -27.61 27.70
C LYS A 266 -8.03 -27.49 26.33
N ASP A 267 -7.33 -28.53 25.88
CA ASP A 267 -6.67 -28.51 24.58
C ASP A 267 -7.66 -28.32 23.43
N ARG A 268 -8.81 -29.00 23.53
CA ARG A 268 -9.87 -28.86 22.51
C ARG A 268 -10.49 -27.46 22.53
N ALA A 269 -10.79 -26.92 23.69
CA ALA A 269 -11.31 -25.58 23.87
C ALA A 269 -10.33 -24.52 23.33
N MET A 270 -9.02 -24.69 23.57
CA MET A 270 -7.98 -23.81 23.02
C MET A 270 -7.94 -23.85 21.49
N LYS A 271 -8.05 -25.03 20.87
CA LYS A 271 -8.11 -25.16 19.41
C LYS A 271 -9.34 -24.45 18.83
N ILE A 272 -10.50 -24.65 19.48
CA ILE A 272 -11.76 -24.00 19.06
C ILE A 272 -11.65 -22.48 19.25
N LEU A 273 -11.08 -22.00 20.36
CA LEU A 273 -10.87 -20.59 20.61
C LEU A 273 -9.99 -19.95 19.54
N ARG A 274 -8.84 -20.57 19.22
CA ARG A 274 -7.93 -20.10 18.17
C ARG A 274 -8.64 -20.00 16.83
N SER A 275 -9.41 -21.01 16.46
CA SER A 275 -10.19 -21.00 15.22
C SER A 275 -11.23 -19.90 15.18
N ARG A 276 -11.95 -19.66 16.30
CA ARG A 276 -12.97 -18.58 16.38
C ARG A 276 -12.35 -17.18 16.29
N ILE A 277 -11.23 -16.95 16.97
CA ILE A 277 -10.53 -15.66 16.91
C ILE A 277 -9.99 -15.43 15.50
N LEU A 278 -9.34 -16.44 14.89
CA LEU A 278 -8.86 -16.37 13.52
C LEU A 278 -10.00 -16.04 12.52
N GLU A 279 -11.14 -16.71 12.68
CA GLU A 279 -12.31 -16.45 11.84
C GLU A 279 -12.87 -15.02 12.04
N ALA A 280 -12.91 -14.54 13.28
CA ALA A 280 -13.34 -13.18 13.58
C ALA A 280 -12.42 -12.12 12.94
N GLU A 281 -11.10 -12.30 13.05
CA GLU A 281 -10.13 -11.39 12.43
C GLU A 281 -10.18 -11.45 10.90
N ARG A 282 -10.32 -12.64 10.30
CA ARG A 282 -10.53 -12.79 8.85
C ARG A 282 -11.81 -12.08 8.37
N ARG A 283 -12.90 -12.19 9.13
CA ARG A 283 -14.16 -11.46 8.81
C ARG A 283 -13.97 -9.96 8.88
N LYS A 284 -13.25 -9.46 9.89
CA LYS A 284 -12.96 -8.04 10.05
C LYS A 284 -12.09 -7.51 8.90
N GLN A 285 -11.03 -8.25 8.53
CA GLN A 285 -10.19 -7.92 7.38
C GLN A 285 -11.00 -7.91 6.07
N SER A 286 -11.81 -8.94 5.83
CA SER A 286 -12.66 -9.01 4.64
C SER A 286 -13.67 -7.87 4.58
N ALA A 287 -14.24 -7.46 5.72
CA ALA A 287 -15.16 -6.33 5.79
C ALA A 287 -14.45 -4.99 5.50
N ALA A 288 -13.22 -4.80 5.98
CA ALA A 288 -12.40 -3.63 5.68
C ALA A 288 -12.08 -3.55 4.17
N ILE A 289 -11.59 -4.64 3.57
CA ILE A 289 -11.31 -4.74 2.12
C ILE A 289 -12.57 -4.47 1.30
N ALA A 290 -13.73 -5.02 1.71
CA ALA A 290 -14.99 -4.77 1.02
C ALA A 290 -15.43 -3.30 1.15
N GLY A 291 -15.15 -2.65 2.27
CA GLY A 291 -15.36 -1.21 2.48
C GLY A 291 -14.50 -0.37 1.54
N GLU A 292 -13.21 -0.62 1.48
CA GLU A 292 -12.26 0.05 0.58
C GLU A 292 -12.66 -0.12 -0.88
N ARG A 293 -12.95 -1.36 -1.31
CA ARG A 293 -13.43 -1.64 -2.67
C ARG A 293 -14.67 -0.83 -3.02
N ARG A 294 -15.64 -0.74 -2.11
CA ARG A 294 -16.87 0.02 -2.32
C ARG A 294 -16.58 1.52 -2.42
N ALA A 295 -15.70 2.05 -1.60
CA ALA A 295 -15.30 3.46 -1.65
C ALA A 295 -14.59 3.82 -2.96
N GLN A 296 -13.74 2.93 -3.49
CA GLN A 296 -13.02 3.15 -4.75
C GLN A 296 -13.92 3.08 -5.98
N VAL A 297 -14.88 2.16 -6.01
CA VAL A 297 -15.72 1.88 -7.18
C VAL A 297 -16.92 2.84 -7.28
N GLY A 298 -17.39 3.39 -6.15
CA GLY A 298 -18.59 4.24 -6.11
C GLY A 298 -19.82 3.53 -6.66
N THR A 299 -20.64 4.25 -7.44
CA THR A 299 -21.81 3.71 -8.13
C THR A 299 -21.50 3.19 -9.55
N GLY A 300 -20.31 3.51 -10.08
CA GLY A 300 -19.92 3.23 -11.46
C GLY A 300 -20.59 4.13 -12.49
N ASP A 301 -21.24 5.23 -12.04
CA ASP A 301 -21.89 6.19 -12.91
C ASP A 301 -20.87 6.96 -13.76
N ARG A 302 -21.30 7.41 -14.95
CA ARG A 302 -20.48 8.18 -15.88
C ARG A 302 -20.01 9.52 -15.32
N SER A 303 -20.69 10.05 -14.32
CA SER A 303 -20.34 11.32 -13.65
C SER A 303 -19.16 11.18 -12.71
N GLU A 304 -18.95 9.99 -12.12
CA GLU A 304 -17.88 9.71 -11.13
C GLU A 304 -16.52 9.43 -11.76
N ARG A 305 -16.40 9.63 -13.05
CA ARG A 305 -15.17 9.35 -13.82
C ARG A 305 -13.93 10.01 -13.24
N ILE A 306 -12.88 9.23 -13.02
CA ILE A 306 -11.53 9.73 -12.75
C ILE A 306 -10.80 10.03 -14.06
N ARG A 307 -11.05 9.22 -15.11
CA ARG A 307 -10.33 9.32 -16.39
C ARG A 307 -11.24 9.09 -17.57
N THR A 308 -10.98 9.80 -18.68
CA THR A 308 -11.70 9.63 -19.95
C THR A 308 -10.73 9.29 -21.08
N TYR A 309 -11.02 8.20 -21.79
CA TYR A 309 -10.33 7.74 -22.98
C TYR A 309 -11.19 8.11 -24.20
N ASN A 310 -10.76 9.14 -24.94
CA ASN A 310 -11.48 9.66 -26.10
C ASN A 310 -10.77 9.22 -27.37
N TYR A 311 -11.28 8.18 -28.01
CA TYR A 311 -10.71 7.60 -29.23
C TYR A 311 -10.77 8.54 -30.43
N PRO A 312 -11.90 9.25 -30.74
CA PRO A 312 -11.93 10.18 -31.85
C PRO A 312 -10.90 11.31 -31.76
N GLN A 313 -10.49 11.69 -30.56
CA GLN A 313 -9.50 12.76 -30.33
C GLN A 313 -8.10 12.21 -30.02
N GLY A 314 -7.91 10.90 -29.94
CA GLY A 314 -6.64 10.28 -29.54
C GLY A 314 -6.14 10.74 -28.17
N ARG A 315 -7.06 11.11 -27.27
CA ARG A 315 -6.78 11.79 -26.00
C ARG A 315 -7.21 10.99 -24.80
N VAL A 316 -6.35 10.95 -23.79
CA VAL A 316 -6.69 10.53 -22.42
C VAL A 316 -6.69 11.77 -21.54
N THR A 317 -7.71 11.92 -20.69
CA THR A 317 -7.79 13.05 -19.75
C THR A 317 -8.00 12.51 -18.34
N ASP A 318 -7.06 12.79 -17.42
CA ASP A 318 -7.28 12.56 -15.99
C ASP A 318 -7.96 13.80 -15.39
N HIS A 319 -9.16 13.60 -14.84
CA HIS A 319 -10.00 14.69 -14.35
C HIS A 319 -9.60 15.15 -12.95
N ARG A 320 -8.86 14.36 -12.19
CA ARG A 320 -8.40 14.70 -10.83
C ARG A 320 -7.38 15.84 -10.84
N ILE A 321 -6.50 15.80 -11.84
CA ILE A 321 -5.43 16.79 -12.02
C ILE A 321 -5.60 17.65 -13.27
N GLY A 322 -6.69 17.44 -14.04
CA GLY A 322 -6.98 18.20 -15.26
C GLY A 322 -5.96 17.98 -16.38
N LEU A 323 -5.24 16.83 -16.40
CA LEU A 323 -4.17 16.54 -17.37
C LEU A 323 -4.72 15.88 -18.64
N PRO A 324 -4.65 16.54 -19.82
CA PRO A 324 -4.95 15.92 -21.11
C PRO A 324 -3.66 15.43 -21.76
N LEU A 325 -3.60 14.16 -22.17
CA LEU A 325 -2.51 13.54 -22.93
C LEU A 325 -3.02 13.07 -24.29
N TYR A 326 -2.38 13.51 -25.38
CA TYR A 326 -2.74 13.16 -26.75
C TYR A 326 -1.96 11.95 -27.27
N ARG A 327 -1.86 10.92 -26.42
CA ARG A 327 -1.07 9.69 -26.67
C ARG A 327 -1.89 8.45 -26.28
N LEU A 328 -3.17 8.44 -26.70
CA LEU A 328 -4.11 7.37 -26.33
C LEU A 328 -3.56 5.97 -26.61
N GLU A 329 -3.02 5.73 -27.83
CA GLU A 329 -2.52 4.41 -28.21
C GLU A 329 -1.30 3.99 -27.37
N ALA A 330 -0.37 4.88 -27.09
CA ALA A 330 0.77 4.59 -26.23
C ALA A 330 0.33 4.21 -24.82
N ILE A 331 -0.60 4.98 -24.25
CA ILE A 331 -1.16 4.72 -22.92
C ILE A 331 -1.87 3.35 -22.88
N LEU A 332 -2.69 3.03 -23.88
CA LEU A 332 -3.37 1.74 -23.94
C LEU A 332 -2.40 0.56 -24.20
N ASN A 333 -1.19 0.83 -24.64
CA ASN A 333 -0.11 -0.14 -24.77
C ASN A 333 0.85 -0.13 -23.57
N GLY A 334 0.46 0.46 -22.44
CA GLY A 334 1.18 0.38 -21.18
C GLY A 334 2.12 1.55 -20.86
N ASP A 335 2.15 2.62 -21.67
CA ASP A 335 2.94 3.83 -21.36
C ASP A 335 2.18 4.74 -20.39
N LEU A 336 2.18 4.35 -19.08
CA LEU A 336 1.45 5.03 -18.03
C LEU A 336 2.32 5.95 -17.16
N ASP A 337 3.65 5.97 -17.36
CA ASP A 337 4.56 6.66 -16.44
C ASP A 337 4.25 8.14 -16.28
N GLU A 338 4.12 8.87 -17.40
CA GLU A 338 3.84 10.31 -17.38
C GLU A 338 2.57 10.63 -16.56
N LEU A 339 1.56 9.80 -16.69
CA LEU A 339 0.28 9.99 -16.00
C LEU A 339 0.37 9.62 -14.52
N ILE A 340 1.04 8.52 -14.19
CA ILE A 340 1.24 8.08 -12.81
C ILE A 340 2.15 9.05 -12.06
N ASP A 341 3.24 9.49 -12.68
CA ASP A 341 4.18 10.44 -12.06
C ASP A 341 3.53 11.80 -11.80
N ALA A 342 2.67 12.27 -12.70
CA ALA A 342 1.88 13.48 -12.47
C ALA A 342 0.92 13.34 -11.28
N LEU A 343 0.28 12.16 -11.11
CA LEU A 343 -0.59 11.88 -9.98
C LEU A 343 0.17 11.76 -8.66
N ILE A 344 1.34 11.11 -8.67
CA ILE A 344 2.24 11.04 -7.50
C ILE A 344 2.67 12.45 -7.09
N THR A 345 3.04 13.29 -8.06
CA THR A 345 3.45 14.69 -7.79
C THR A 345 2.31 15.48 -7.17
N ALA A 346 1.09 15.34 -7.69
CA ALA A 346 -0.09 16.02 -7.15
C ALA A 346 -0.42 15.57 -5.72
N ASP A 347 -0.40 14.25 -5.44
CA ASP A 347 -0.61 13.67 -4.10
C ASP A 347 0.46 14.15 -3.11
N THR A 348 1.73 14.17 -3.54
CA THR A 348 2.84 14.68 -2.75
C THR A 348 2.66 16.16 -2.39
N ALA A 349 2.25 16.98 -3.36
CA ALA A 349 1.99 18.40 -3.15
C ALA A 349 0.81 18.65 -2.19
N GLU A 350 -0.23 17.83 -2.26
CA GLU A 350 -1.38 17.90 -1.35
C GLU A 350 -0.97 17.54 0.09
N LYS A 351 -0.20 16.44 0.26
CA LYS A 351 0.34 16.03 1.56
C LYS A 351 1.26 17.08 2.17
N LEU A 352 2.10 17.73 1.38
CA LEU A 352 2.96 18.83 1.86
C LEU A 352 2.13 19.99 2.40
N ARG A 353 1.07 20.41 1.68
CA ARG A 353 0.18 21.48 2.12
C ARG A 353 -0.52 21.12 3.44
N SER A 354 -1.01 19.90 3.58
CA SER A 354 -1.67 19.45 4.81
C SER A 354 -0.73 19.29 6.02
N THR A 355 0.58 19.30 5.80
CA THR A 355 1.58 19.18 6.87
C THR A 355 2.08 20.56 7.34
N ASP A 356 1.91 21.59 6.51
CA ASP A 356 2.29 22.99 6.83
C ASP A 356 1.14 23.74 7.56
N ASP A 357 -0.12 23.21 7.54
CA ASP A 357 -1.27 23.67 8.34
C ASP A 357 -1.31 22.94 9.71
#